data_198630672f1aa88d25a20a1c638713b7
#
_entry.id   198630672f1aa88d25a20a1c638713b7
#
_cell.length_a   1.000
_cell.length_b   1.000
_cell.length_c   1.000
_cell.angle_alpha   90.00
_cell.angle_beta   90.00
_cell.angle_gamma   90.00
#
_symmetry.space_group_name_H-M   'P 1'
#
loop_
_entity.id
_entity.type
_entity.pdbx_description
1 polymer ?
#
loop_
_entity_poly.entity_id
_entity_poly.type
_entity_poly.pdbx_seq_one_letter_code
_entity_poly.pdbx_strand_id
1 'polypeptide(L)'
;MKYDAGRIDVAVIGAGHAGIEAGLASARLGCKTEVFTINLDWVGNMPCNPSIGGTSKGHLVREIDALGGEMGLAADANTLQMRMLNLGKGPAVHSPRAQIDRRAYSAYMKRTLEEQENLTLRQAEIVDIYYDSGEWVLTTRLEAVYRAKCVVLATGTFLGGRVYIGDVSYESGPDGMFPATELSKSLKALGLPLRRFKTGTPARVNRRSVETEKLEPQFGDEDIVPFSFTGRYEVKNTRECYVTYTGEETKKVILSNLHRSPLYSGKIDGVGPRYCPSIEDKIVRFSEKERHQIFIEPCGAETQEMYLQGLSSSLPEDVQLEFLHTIPGLEHCEVMRTAYAIEYDCIDPLALKRSLEFNDFDGLFGAGQFNGSSGYEEAAAQGLIAGINAARKVQKKSALELDRASSYIGTLIDDLVTKGCSDPYRMMTSRSEYRLLLRQDNADRRLTPIGYELGLISQERYDAFCRKLELIEDEKRRAENTTIHACKELNDILVSRETSPIDGGIRLSELLRRPQADYKLLAPFDPTRPDYPKEVFEQVEIDIKYEGYIKRQQAQVDEMRRLEVKKIPQDIDYAALGGLRLEAVEKLSKIRPENVGQASRISGVSPADISVLLIHLERENRKHDK
;
A
#
# COMPACT_ATOMS: atom_id res chain seq x y z
N MET A 1 37.20 11.34 -13.74
CA MET A 1 37.23 12.78 -13.30
C MET A 1 35.79 13.22 -13.10
N LYS A 2 35.45 13.71 -11.90
CA LYS A 2 34.09 14.22 -11.66
C LYS A 2 33.76 15.40 -12.58
N TYR A 3 32.54 15.42 -13.14
CA TYR A 3 32.07 16.52 -14.01
C TYR A 3 30.67 16.96 -13.57
N ASP A 4 30.36 18.24 -13.77
CA ASP A 4 29.04 18.82 -13.47
C ASP A 4 28.04 18.35 -14.53
N ALA A 5 27.02 17.61 -14.08
CA ALA A 5 25.94 17.10 -14.92
C ALA A 5 24.67 17.98 -14.86
N GLY A 6 24.70 19.04 -14.04
CA GLY A 6 23.67 20.06 -14.00
C GLY A 6 22.85 20.11 -12.72
N ARG A 7 21.84 21.01 -12.73
CA ARG A 7 20.94 21.26 -11.61
C ARG A 7 19.52 20.84 -11.94
N ILE A 8 18.87 20.25 -10.95
CA ILE A 8 17.48 19.77 -10.98
C ILE A 8 16.75 20.26 -9.74
N ASP A 9 15.43 20.25 -9.77
CA ASP A 9 14.62 20.60 -8.59
C ASP A 9 14.48 19.41 -7.66
N VAL A 10 14.10 18.26 -8.20
CA VAL A 10 13.87 17.02 -7.44
C VAL A 10 14.64 15.87 -8.07
N ALA A 11 15.51 15.23 -7.28
CA ALA A 11 16.18 13.98 -7.63
C ALA A 11 15.46 12.80 -6.96
N VAL A 12 15.08 11.79 -7.72
CA VAL A 12 14.48 10.56 -7.19
C VAL A 12 15.44 9.39 -7.40
N ILE A 13 15.85 8.73 -6.33
CA ILE A 13 16.81 7.62 -6.37
C ILE A 13 16.07 6.29 -6.28
N GLY A 14 15.93 5.61 -7.40
CA GLY A 14 15.20 4.35 -7.57
C GLY A 14 13.92 4.55 -8.40
N ALA A 15 13.69 3.66 -9.39
CA ALA A 15 12.49 3.63 -10.23
C ALA A 15 11.60 2.40 -9.93
N GLY A 16 11.50 1.99 -8.65
CA GLY A 16 10.46 1.12 -8.14
C GLY A 16 9.14 1.87 -7.97
N HIS A 17 8.10 1.22 -7.42
CA HIS A 17 6.77 1.82 -7.28
C HIS A 17 6.77 3.17 -6.55
N ALA A 18 7.61 3.32 -5.51
CA ALA A 18 7.74 4.59 -4.81
C ALA A 18 8.39 5.68 -5.68
N GLY A 19 9.48 5.33 -6.38
CA GLY A 19 10.20 6.30 -7.21
C GLY A 19 9.41 6.75 -8.43
N ILE A 20 8.60 5.85 -9.01
CA ILE A 20 7.71 6.18 -10.13
C ILE A 20 6.69 7.23 -9.69
N GLU A 21 5.95 6.96 -8.61
CA GLU A 21 4.93 7.88 -8.12
C GLU A 21 5.53 9.22 -7.66
N ALA A 22 6.71 9.18 -7.01
CA ALA A 22 7.41 10.39 -6.60
C ALA A 22 7.87 11.24 -7.79
N GLY A 23 8.45 10.59 -8.81
CA GLY A 23 8.90 11.26 -10.01
C GLY A 23 7.75 11.90 -10.79
N LEU A 24 6.69 11.13 -11.04
CA LEU A 24 5.50 11.61 -11.75
C LEU A 24 4.82 12.76 -10.99
N ALA A 25 4.64 12.64 -9.68
CA ALA A 25 4.02 13.70 -8.88
C ALA A 25 4.83 14.99 -8.92
N SER A 26 6.16 14.91 -8.73
CA SER A 26 7.03 16.09 -8.75
C SER A 26 7.02 16.78 -10.11
N ALA A 27 7.11 16.01 -11.20
CA ALA A 27 7.13 16.54 -12.56
C ALA A 27 5.78 17.13 -12.97
N ARG A 28 4.65 16.45 -12.65
CA ARG A 28 3.29 16.96 -12.91
C ARG A 28 2.99 18.26 -12.16
N LEU A 29 3.63 18.47 -11.02
CA LEU A 29 3.57 19.72 -10.27
C LEU A 29 4.55 20.79 -10.80
N GLY A 30 5.20 20.56 -11.94
CA GLY A 30 6.03 21.53 -12.66
C GLY A 30 7.48 21.63 -12.19
N CYS A 31 7.98 20.67 -11.38
CA CYS A 31 9.38 20.62 -10.99
C CYS A 31 10.24 19.89 -12.04
N LYS A 32 11.42 20.43 -12.34
CA LYS A 32 12.43 19.71 -13.13
C LYS A 32 12.92 18.51 -12.32
N THR A 33 12.45 17.32 -12.70
CA THR A 33 12.64 16.07 -11.96
C THR A 33 13.54 15.11 -12.72
N GLU A 34 14.46 14.45 -12.03
CA GLU A 34 15.26 13.37 -12.60
C GLU A 34 15.13 12.11 -11.76
N VAL A 35 14.73 11.02 -12.40
CA VAL A 35 14.59 9.70 -11.76
C VAL A 35 15.79 8.84 -12.16
N PHE A 36 16.59 8.44 -11.17
CA PHE A 36 17.77 7.60 -11.35
C PHE A 36 17.43 6.14 -11.07
N THR A 37 17.77 5.27 -11.99
CA THR A 37 17.63 3.81 -11.83
C THR A 37 18.91 3.11 -12.25
N ILE A 38 19.21 1.98 -11.63
CA ILE A 38 20.35 1.15 -12.01
C ILE A 38 20.14 0.40 -13.33
N ASN A 39 18.88 0.22 -13.76
CA ASN A 39 18.55 -0.42 -15.01
C ASN A 39 17.18 0.04 -15.52
N LEU A 40 17.13 0.54 -16.75
CA LEU A 40 15.91 1.03 -17.40
C LEU A 40 14.89 -0.07 -17.73
N ASP A 41 15.32 -1.32 -17.88
CA ASP A 41 14.43 -2.43 -18.24
C ASP A 41 13.71 -3.04 -17.00
N TRP A 42 13.99 -2.49 -15.80
CA TRP A 42 13.42 -2.94 -14.54
C TRP A 42 12.63 -1.86 -13.79
N VAL A 43 12.21 -0.82 -14.50
CA VAL A 43 11.29 0.19 -13.96
C VAL A 43 9.98 -0.48 -13.52
N GLY A 44 9.50 -0.19 -12.32
CA GLY A 44 8.27 -0.79 -11.80
C GLY A 44 8.32 -2.32 -11.65
N ASN A 45 9.51 -2.89 -11.47
CA ASN A 45 9.67 -4.34 -11.35
C ASN A 45 8.88 -4.91 -10.16
N MET A 46 8.30 -6.10 -10.37
CA MET A 46 7.58 -6.89 -9.38
C MET A 46 8.36 -8.17 -9.05
N PRO A 47 9.43 -8.10 -8.25
CA PRO A 47 10.27 -9.27 -7.97
C PRO A 47 9.62 -10.30 -7.04
N CYS A 48 8.57 -9.90 -6.34
CA CYS A 48 7.75 -10.78 -5.51
C CYS A 48 6.50 -11.22 -6.30
N ASN A 49 5.32 -11.15 -5.71
CA ASN A 49 4.07 -11.58 -6.37
C ASN A 49 3.70 -10.68 -7.57
N PRO A 50 3.23 -11.27 -8.68
CA PRO A 50 2.77 -10.51 -9.86
C PRO A 50 1.33 -10.03 -9.65
N SER A 51 1.06 -9.30 -8.58
CA SER A 51 -0.29 -8.82 -8.26
C SER A 51 -0.27 -7.45 -7.58
N ILE A 52 -1.31 -6.67 -7.84
CA ILE A 52 -1.58 -5.37 -7.21
C ILE A 52 -2.91 -5.48 -6.45
N GLY A 53 -2.98 -4.83 -5.28
CA GLY A 53 -4.18 -4.83 -4.45
C GLY A 53 -4.26 -6.02 -3.48
N GLY A 54 -5.49 -6.35 -3.08
CA GLY A 54 -5.76 -7.29 -1.99
C GLY A 54 -6.19 -6.57 -0.71
N THR A 55 -6.40 -7.32 0.36
CA THR A 55 -6.96 -6.79 1.62
C THR A 55 -6.17 -5.57 2.11
N SER A 56 -6.85 -4.44 2.27
CA SER A 56 -6.32 -3.10 2.57
C SER A 56 -5.43 -2.47 1.49
N LYS A 57 -4.75 -3.26 0.68
CA LYS A 57 -3.86 -2.78 -0.37
C LYS A 57 -4.66 -2.21 -1.56
N GLY A 58 -5.77 -2.86 -1.93
CA GLY A 58 -6.71 -2.30 -2.91
C GLY A 58 -7.25 -0.93 -2.51
N HIS A 59 -7.40 -0.66 -1.20
CA HIS A 59 -7.75 0.66 -0.70
C HIS A 59 -6.66 1.69 -1.01
N LEU A 60 -5.37 1.34 -0.77
CA LEU A 60 -4.24 2.22 -1.09
C LEU A 60 -4.19 2.54 -2.59
N VAL A 61 -4.37 1.53 -3.47
CA VAL A 61 -4.36 1.75 -4.92
C VAL A 61 -5.46 2.71 -5.37
N ARG A 62 -6.68 2.54 -4.83
CA ARG A 62 -7.81 3.43 -5.09
C ARG A 62 -7.56 4.85 -4.57
N GLU A 63 -6.89 4.99 -3.43
CA GLU A 63 -6.51 6.29 -2.88
C GLU A 63 -5.38 6.96 -3.68
N ILE A 64 -4.39 6.18 -4.15
CA ILE A 64 -3.33 6.66 -5.05
C ILE A 64 -3.96 7.21 -6.34
N ASP A 65 -4.87 6.44 -6.96
CA ASP A 65 -5.59 6.88 -8.17
C ASP A 65 -6.41 8.14 -7.90
N ALA A 66 -7.16 8.19 -6.80
CA ALA A 66 -7.99 9.34 -6.43
C ALA A 66 -7.19 10.63 -6.23
N LEU A 67 -5.91 10.54 -5.83
CA LEU A 67 -4.98 11.68 -5.74
C LEU A 67 -4.30 12.04 -7.06
N GLY A 68 -4.45 11.23 -8.10
CA GLY A 68 -3.80 11.44 -9.41
C GLY A 68 -2.51 10.66 -9.61
N GLY A 69 -2.26 9.60 -8.81
CA GLY A 69 -1.16 8.66 -9.03
C GLY A 69 -1.43 7.69 -10.19
N GLU A 70 -0.43 6.90 -10.56
CA GLU A 70 -0.41 6.10 -11.80
C GLU A 70 -0.68 4.61 -11.57
N MET A 71 -0.43 4.09 -10.36
CA MET A 71 -0.49 2.64 -10.10
C MET A 71 -1.83 1.99 -10.47
N GLY A 72 -2.95 2.68 -10.21
CA GLY A 72 -4.30 2.18 -10.54
C GLY A 72 -4.50 2.03 -12.04
N LEU A 73 -4.11 3.04 -12.82
CA LEU A 73 -4.17 3.03 -14.29
C LEU A 73 -3.29 1.94 -14.89
N ALA A 74 -2.05 1.83 -14.41
CA ALA A 74 -1.10 0.82 -14.87
C ALA A 74 -1.57 -0.60 -14.54
N ALA A 75 -2.18 -0.81 -13.36
CA ALA A 75 -2.75 -2.09 -12.98
C ALA A 75 -3.93 -2.46 -13.87
N ASP A 76 -4.88 -1.55 -14.10
CA ASP A 76 -6.05 -1.80 -14.97
C ASP A 76 -5.63 -2.13 -16.41
N ALA A 77 -4.64 -1.42 -16.95
CA ALA A 77 -4.12 -1.63 -18.31
C ALA A 77 -3.45 -3.00 -18.50
N ASN A 78 -2.93 -3.61 -17.44
CA ASN A 78 -2.10 -4.83 -17.53
C ASN A 78 -2.64 -5.99 -16.66
N THR A 79 -3.93 -5.95 -16.35
CA THR A 79 -4.61 -7.00 -15.57
C THR A 79 -4.77 -8.29 -16.39
N LEU A 80 -4.39 -9.42 -15.80
CA LEU A 80 -4.66 -10.77 -16.29
C LEU A 80 -5.92 -11.37 -15.67
N GLN A 81 -6.16 -11.04 -14.39
CA GLN A 81 -7.32 -11.49 -13.63
C GLN A 81 -7.65 -10.49 -12.53
N MET A 82 -8.93 -10.16 -12.35
CA MET A 82 -9.43 -9.28 -11.30
C MET A 82 -10.40 -10.00 -10.39
N ARG A 83 -10.25 -9.77 -9.08
CA ARG A 83 -11.16 -10.29 -8.05
C ARG A 83 -11.42 -9.26 -6.95
N MET A 84 -12.65 -9.21 -6.48
CA MET A 84 -13.01 -8.49 -5.26
C MET A 84 -12.92 -9.44 -4.06
N LEU A 85 -11.99 -9.18 -3.16
CA LEU A 85 -11.82 -9.98 -1.94
C LEU A 85 -12.79 -9.53 -0.84
N ASN A 86 -13.13 -10.47 0.05
CA ASN A 86 -13.97 -10.25 1.22
C ASN A 86 -15.43 -9.87 0.92
N LEU A 87 -15.99 -10.26 -0.24
CA LEU A 87 -17.39 -9.99 -0.59
C LEU A 87 -18.40 -10.50 0.45
N GLY A 88 -18.11 -11.63 1.14
CA GLY A 88 -18.95 -12.14 2.23
C GLY A 88 -18.88 -11.34 3.53
N LYS A 89 -18.10 -10.24 3.57
CA LYS A 89 -17.97 -9.31 4.69
C LYS A 89 -18.53 -7.95 4.28
N GLY A 90 -18.73 -7.03 5.21
CA GLY A 90 -19.26 -5.70 4.86
C GLY A 90 -18.33 -4.86 3.96
N PRO A 91 -18.83 -3.78 3.32
CA PRO A 91 -18.11 -2.97 2.32
C PRO A 91 -16.83 -2.32 2.85
N ALA A 92 -16.70 -2.18 4.17
CA ALA A 92 -15.51 -1.63 4.83
C ALA A 92 -14.21 -2.43 4.56
N VAL A 93 -14.30 -3.66 4.09
CA VAL A 93 -13.17 -4.55 3.85
C VAL A 93 -13.15 -5.17 2.44
N HIS A 94 -14.10 -4.81 1.58
CA HIS A 94 -14.07 -5.18 0.16
C HIS A 94 -12.77 -4.63 -0.44
N SER A 95 -12.01 -5.46 -1.12
CA SER A 95 -10.67 -5.10 -1.58
C SER A 95 -10.39 -5.68 -2.96
N PRO A 96 -10.26 -4.84 -4.01
CA PRO A 96 -9.91 -5.33 -5.33
C PRO A 96 -8.47 -5.86 -5.34
N ARG A 97 -8.26 -6.95 -6.07
CA ARG A 97 -6.96 -7.55 -6.34
C ARG A 97 -6.86 -7.96 -7.80
N ALA A 98 -5.82 -7.51 -8.46
CA ALA A 98 -5.49 -7.89 -9.83
C ALA A 98 -4.23 -8.75 -9.88
N GLN A 99 -4.29 -9.82 -10.66
CA GLN A 99 -3.12 -10.51 -11.18
C GLN A 99 -2.60 -9.73 -12.38
N ILE A 100 -1.31 -9.44 -12.42
CA ILE A 100 -0.70 -8.47 -13.35
C ILE A 100 0.30 -9.16 -14.29
N ASP A 101 0.29 -8.76 -15.55
CA ASP A 101 1.41 -9.02 -16.45
C ASP A 101 2.60 -8.15 -16.03
N ARG A 102 3.60 -8.77 -15.39
CA ARG A 102 4.78 -8.06 -14.83
C ARG A 102 5.54 -7.25 -15.89
N ARG A 103 5.70 -7.82 -17.08
CA ARG A 103 6.49 -7.18 -18.15
C ARG A 103 5.73 -6.05 -18.81
N ALA A 104 4.46 -6.26 -19.09
CA ALA A 104 3.60 -5.22 -19.65
C ALA A 104 3.44 -4.04 -18.68
N TYR A 105 3.27 -4.31 -17.38
CA TYR A 105 3.23 -3.28 -16.33
C TYR A 105 4.53 -2.48 -16.25
N SER A 106 5.68 -3.15 -16.25
CA SER A 106 6.99 -2.50 -16.27
C SER A 106 7.19 -1.62 -17.50
N ALA A 107 6.83 -2.14 -18.69
CA ALA A 107 6.89 -1.38 -19.95
C ALA A 107 5.95 -0.16 -19.95
N TYR A 108 4.74 -0.32 -19.40
CA TYR A 108 3.78 0.76 -19.21
C TYR A 108 4.38 1.87 -18.34
N MET A 109 4.88 1.53 -17.15
CA MET A 109 5.43 2.48 -16.19
C MET A 109 6.68 3.19 -16.73
N LYS A 110 7.56 2.45 -17.43
CA LYS A 110 8.73 3.04 -18.09
C LYS A 110 8.31 4.09 -19.11
N ARG A 111 7.40 3.74 -20.02
CA ARG A 111 6.88 4.67 -21.04
C ARG A 111 6.23 5.90 -20.39
N THR A 112 5.43 5.72 -19.34
CA THR A 112 4.80 6.83 -18.63
C THR A 112 5.83 7.82 -18.06
N LEU A 113 6.96 7.32 -17.51
CA LEU A 113 8.06 8.19 -17.06
C LEU A 113 8.77 8.88 -18.23
N GLU A 114 9.02 8.17 -19.34
CA GLU A 114 9.70 8.69 -20.51
C GLU A 114 8.88 9.78 -21.24
N GLU A 115 7.55 9.65 -21.24
CA GLU A 115 6.63 10.61 -21.89
C GLU A 115 6.25 11.79 -20.99
N GLN A 116 6.56 11.74 -19.67
CA GLN A 116 6.18 12.78 -18.73
C GLN A 116 7.00 14.05 -18.92
N GLU A 117 6.33 15.17 -19.19
CA GLU A 117 6.98 16.49 -19.21
C GLU A 117 7.65 16.81 -17.87
N ASN A 118 8.73 17.58 -17.92
CA ASN A 118 9.57 17.95 -16.78
C ASN A 118 10.27 16.78 -16.07
N LEU A 119 10.23 15.57 -16.63
CA LEU A 119 10.86 14.38 -16.08
C LEU A 119 11.92 13.83 -17.03
N THR A 120 13.08 13.50 -16.47
CA THR A 120 14.11 12.71 -17.15
C THR A 120 14.31 11.40 -16.43
N LEU A 121 14.12 10.29 -17.12
CA LEU A 121 14.44 8.96 -16.62
C LEU A 121 15.87 8.59 -17.04
N ARG A 122 16.75 8.29 -16.06
CA ARG A 122 18.17 8.06 -16.33
C ARG A 122 18.67 6.74 -15.74
N GLN A 123 19.36 5.96 -16.55
CA GLN A 123 20.13 4.84 -16.02
C GLN A 123 21.44 5.34 -15.43
N ALA A 124 21.49 5.42 -14.12
CA ALA A 124 22.69 5.74 -13.36
C ALA A 124 22.56 5.23 -11.93
N GLU A 125 23.63 4.65 -11.40
CA GLU A 125 23.73 4.31 -9.98
C GLU A 125 24.29 5.52 -9.23
N ILE A 126 23.51 6.04 -8.28
CA ILE A 126 23.97 7.03 -7.32
C ILE A 126 24.79 6.31 -6.24
N VAL A 127 26.03 6.73 -6.07
CA VAL A 127 26.98 6.09 -5.11
C VAL A 127 27.30 6.98 -3.91
N ASP A 128 27.08 8.29 -4.04
CA ASP A 128 27.39 9.25 -2.98
C ASP A 128 26.37 10.38 -2.97
N ILE A 129 26.02 10.84 -1.76
CA ILE A 129 25.09 11.94 -1.52
C ILE A 129 25.52 12.74 -0.30
N TYR A 130 25.57 14.06 -0.41
CA TYR A 130 25.82 14.97 0.70
C TYR A 130 25.16 16.33 0.48
N TYR A 131 25.02 17.11 1.55
CA TYR A 131 24.46 18.45 1.51
C TYR A 131 25.56 19.48 1.46
N ASP A 132 25.51 20.40 0.51
CA ASP A 132 26.48 21.46 0.31
C ASP A 132 25.84 22.75 -0.17
N SER A 133 26.07 23.85 0.54
CA SER A 133 25.69 25.21 0.13
C SER A 133 24.20 25.38 -0.23
N GLY A 134 23.31 24.68 0.51
CA GLY A 134 21.88 24.79 0.32
C GLY A 134 21.27 23.82 -0.71
N GLU A 135 22.08 22.93 -1.30
CA GLU A 135 21.66 21.93 -2.28
C GLU A 135 22.21 20.55 -1.93
N TRP A 136 21.51 19.51 -2.33
CA TRP A 136 21.97 18.13 -2.30
C TRP A 136 22.88 17.86 -3.50
N VAL A 137 24.02 17.26 -3.25
CA VAL A 137 24.99 16.85 -4.27
C VAL A 137 24.95 15.34 -4.41
N LEU A 138 24.67 14.85 -5.61
CA LEU A 138 24.59 13.44 -5.95
C LEU A 138 25.71 13.08 -6.91
N THR A 139 26.48 12.05 -6.60
CA THR A 139 27.54 11.54 -7.49
C THR A 139 27.13 10.17 -8.02
N THR A 140 27.21 10.00 -9.33
CA THR A 140 26.98 8.69 -9.96
C THR A 140 28.27 7.85 -9.97
N ARG A 141 28.14 6.53 -10.16
CA ARG A 141 29.29 5.62 -10.35
C ARG A 141 30.22 6.04 -11.50
N LEU A 142 29.69 6.71 -12.51
CA LEU A 142 30.44 7.23 -13.68
C LEU A 142 30.93 8.67 -13.47
N GLU A 143 30.98 9.13 -12.20
CA GLU A 143 31.52 10.44 -11.77
C GLU A 143 30.74 11.68 -12.26
N ALA A 144 29.50 11.53 -12.77
CA ALA A 144 28.60 12.66 -13.00
C ALA A 144 28.12 13.22 -11.65
N VAL A 145 28.14 14.55 -11.50
CA VAL A 145 27.73 15.25 -10.28
C VAL A 145 26.48 16.07 -10.58
N TYR A 146 25.39 15.78 -9.90
CA TYR A 146 24.14 16.53 -9.98
C TYR A 146 23.93 17.35 -8.71
N ARG A 147 23.27 18.49 -8.84
CA ARG A 147 22.80 19.28 -7.70
C ARG A 147 21.28 19.33 -7.72
N ALA A 148 20.65 19.07 -6.58
CA ALA A 148 19.21 19.04 -6.42
C ALA A 148 18.75 19.82 -5.18
N LYS A 149 17.60 20.50 -5.28
CA LYS A 149 16.99 21.18 -4.13
C LYS A 149 16.38 20.17 -3.14
N CYS A 150 15.76 19.12 -3.68
CA CYS A 150 15.19 18.02 -2.89
C CYS A 150 15.60 16.67 -3.45
N VAL A 151 15.68 15.67 -2.57
CA VAL A 151 15.98 14.28 -2.91
C VAL A 151 14.94 13.35 -2.31
N VAL A 152 14.46 12.38 -3.09
CA VAL A 152 13.59 11.29 -2.62
C VAL A 152 14.36 9.96 -2.70
N LEU A 153 14.60 9.34 -1.54
CA LEU A 153 15.23 8.02 -1.44
C LEU A 153 14.16 6.93 -1.57
N ALA A 154 14.14 6.23 -2.71
CA ALA A 154 13.17 5.18 -3.06
C ALA A 154 13.88 3.87 -3.45
N THR A 155 14.93 3.50 -2.71
CA THR A 155 15.91 2.46 -3.04
C THR A 155 15.40 1.01 -2.93
N GLY A 156 14.25 0.81 -2.30
CA GLY A 156 13.61 -0.52 -2.18
C GLY A 156 14.51 -1.56 -1.52
N THR A 157 14.56 -2.76 -2.09
CA THR A 157 15.38 -3.90 -1.63
C THR A 157 16.80 -3.92 -2.21
N PHE A 158 17.21 -2.87 -2.94
CA PHE A 158 18.53 -2.81 -3.57
C PHE A 158 19.62 -2.27 -2.64
N LEU A 159 19.25 -1.45 -1.65
CA LEU A 159 20.21 -0.79 -0.75
C LEU A 159 20.91 -1.83 0.14
N GLY A 160 22.21 -2.03 -0.07
CA GLY A 160 22.98 -3.05 0.62
C GLY A 160 22.42 -4.47 0.45
N GLY A 161 21.82 -4.75 -0.70
CA GLY A 161 21.12 -6.00 -0.98
C GLY A 161 22.02 -7.23 -0.93
N ARG A 162 21.56 -8.31 -0.26
CA ARG A 162 22.25 -9.59 -0.17
C ARG A 162 21.27 -10.75 -0.25
N VAL A 163 21.47 -11.64 -1.20
CA VAL A 163 20.64 -12.82 -1.45
C VAL A 163 21.20 -14.04 -0.68
N TYR A 164 20.28 -14.88 -0.21
CA TYR A 164 20.57 -16.13 0.51
C TYR A 164 19.76 -17.29 -0.05
N ILE A 165 20.44 -18.39 -0.39
CA ILE A 165 19.86 -19.67 -0.82
C ILE A 165 20.65 -20.77 -0.13
N GLY A 166 20.12 -21.34 0.94
CA GLY A 166 20.83 -22.29 1.76
C GLY A 166 22.17 -21.73 2.30
N ASP A 167 23.26 -22.43 2.00
CA ASP A 167 24.60 -22.00 2.42
C ASP A 167 25.20 -20.89 1.56
N VAL A 168 24.64 -20.65 0.37
CA VAL A 168 25.13 -19.68 -0.59
C VAL A 168 24.57 -18.30 -0.27
N SER A 169 25.44 -17.29 -0.21
CA SER A 169 25.02 -15.89 -0.13
C SER A 169 25.95 -14.99 -0.95
N TYR A 170 25.37 -13.98 -1.57
CA TYR A 170 26.12 -13.04 -2.41
C TYR A 170 25.42 -11.68 -2.46
N GLU A 171 26.19 -10.63 -2.74
CA GLU A 171 25.65 -9.29 -2.93
C GLU A 171 24.83 -9.24 -4.22
N SER A 172 23.55 -8.92 -4.10
CA SER A 172 22.60 -8.83 -5.22
C SER A 172 21.36 -8.05 -4.79
N GLY A 173 20.75 -7.35 -5.73
CA GLY A 173 19.37 -6.96 -5.66
C GLY A 173 18.44 -8.09 -6.12
N PRO A 174 17.12 -7.85 -6.16
CA PRO A 174 16.15 -8.79 -6.71
C PRO A 174 16.44 -9.16 -8.18
N ASP A 175 16.04 -10.37 -8.58
CA ASP A 175 16.11 -10.85 -9.97
C ASP A 175 17.53 -10.80 -10.58
N GLY A 176 18.58 -10.93 -9.77
CA GLY A 176 19.98 -10.94 -10.24
C GLY A 176 20.55 -9.55 -10.57
N MET A 177 19.89 -8.49 -10.14
CA MET A 177 20.34 -7.11 -10.36
C MET A 177 21.45 -6.72 -9.37
N PHE A 178 22.24 -5.69 -9.71
CA PHE A 178 23.27 -5.16 -8.83
C PHE A 178 22.66 -4.50 -7.58
N PRO A 179 23.26 -4.66 -6.39
CA PRO A 179 22.87 -3.95 -5.18
C PRO A 179 23.48 -2.55 -5.15
N ALA A 180 22.83 -1.61 -4.46
CA ALA A 180 23.35 -0.27 -4.21
C ALA A 180 24.16 -0.24 -2.91
N THR A 181 25.35 -0.83 -2.90
CA THR A 181 26.18 -0.99 -1.71
C THR A 181 26.91 0.31 -1.32
N GLU A 182 27.43 1.07 -2.31
CA GLU A 182 28.16 2.31 -2.04
C GLU A 182 27.22 3.40 -1.49
N LEU A 183 26.02 3.51 -2.04
CA LEU A 183 25.03 4.45 -1.51
C LEU A 183 24.68 4.14 -0.05
N SER A 184 24.58 2.86 0.33
CA SER A 184 24.36 2.47 1.73
C SER A 184 25.47 3.00 2.64
N LYS A 185 26.73 2.92 2.22
CA LYS A 185 27.88 3.47 2.96
C LYS A 185 27.80 4.99 3.08
N SER A 186 27.46 5.68 1.99
CA SER A 186 27.28 7.14 1.96
C SER A 186 26.18 7.59 2.92
N LEU A 187 25.02 6.93 2.92
CA LEU A 187 23.91 7.24 3.83
C LEU A 187 24.26 6.99 5.31
N LYS A 188 25.04 5.94 5.61
CA LYS A 188 25.60 5.71 6.95
C LYS A 188 26.56 6.81 7.37
N ALA A 189 27.44 7.23 6.46
CA ALA A 189 28.39 8.32 6.72
C ALA A 189 27.68 9.67 6.93
N LEU A 190 26.54 9.89 6.26
CA LEU A 190 25.67 11.04 6.47
C LEU A 190 24.97 11.02 7.85
N GLY A 191 24.96 9.88 8.54
CA GLY A 191 24.34 9.72 9.86
C GLY A 191 22.89 9.23 9.86
N LEU A 192 22.37 8.71 8.74
CA LEU A 192 21.02 8.15 8.72
C LEU A 192 20.94 6.87 9.58
N PRO A 193 19.86 6.69 10.36
CA PRO A 193 19.68 5.52 11.25
C PRO A 193 19.26 4.27 10.46
N LEU A 194 20.22 3.66 9.74
CA LEU A 194 19.95 2.48 8.93
C LEU A 194 19.72 1.24 9.80
N ARG A 195 18.77 0.42 9.37
CA ARG A 195 18.42 -0.90 9.91
C ARG A 195 18.50 -1.95 8.82
N ARG A 196 18.48 -3.22 9.22
CA ARG A 196 18.48 -4.33 8.29
C ARG A 196 17.16 -5.11 8.36
N PHE A 197 16.46 -5.20 7.23
CA PHE A 197 15.29 -6.05 7.07
C PHE A 197 15.52 -7.14 6.04
N LYS A 198 14.70 -8.18 6.09
CA LYS A 198 14.70 -9.23 5.08
C LYS A 198 13.32 -9.40 4.47
N THR A 199 13.29 -9.82 3.23
CA THR A 199 12.10 -10.39 2.57
C THR A 199 12.49 -11.65 1.81
N GLY A 200 11.56 -12.23 1.07
CA GLY A 200 11.84 -13.41 0.26
C GLY A 200 10.82 -13.57 -0.86
N THR A 201 11.12 -14.44 -1.79
CA THR A 201 10.26 -14.78 -2.91
C THR A 201 10.25 -16.29 -3.12
N PRO A 202 9.14 -16.91 -3.59
CA PRO A 202 9.10 -18.32 -3.93
C PRO A 202 9.76 -18.61 -5.27
N ALA A 203 9.91 -19.90 -5.57
CA ALA A 203 10.33 -20.37 -6.87
C ALA A 203 9.32 -19.99 -7.97
N ARG A 204 9.80 -19.93 -9.21
CA ARG A 204 8.98 -19.86 -10.43
C ARG A 204 9.17 -21.15 -11.21
N VAL A 205 8.06 -21.65 -11.73
CA VAL A 205 8.04 -22.92 -12.49
C VAL A 205 7.51 -22.70 -13.89
N ASN A 206 7.87 -23.60 -14.79
CA ASN A 206 7.38 -23.62 -16.17
C ASN A 206 5.93 -24.12 -16.20
N ARG A 207 5.00 -23.33 -16.74
CA ARG A 207 3.59 -23.68 -16.86
C ARG A 207 3.35 -25.03 -17.51
N ARG A 208 4.17 -25.39 -18.53
CA ARG A 208 4.03 -26.67 -19.25
C ARG A 208 4.34 -27.89 -18.40
N SER A 209 5.04 -27.71 -17.28
CA SER A 209 5.37 -28.79 -16.34
C SER A 209 4.44 -28.80 -15.11
N VAL A 210 3.41 -27.95 -15.08
CA VAL A 210 2.39 -27.95 -14.04
C VAL A 210 1.19 -28.77 -14.52
N GLU A 211 0.79 -29.75 -13.74
CA GLU A 211 -0.34 -30.64 -14.04
C GLU A 211 -1.66 -29.97 -13.58
N THR A 212 -2.13 -28.99 -14.37
CA THR A 212 -3.27 -28.13 -14.00
C THR A 212 -4.59 -28.89 -13.84
N GLU A 213 -4.74 -30.04 -14.45
CA GLU A 213 -5.90 -30.93 -14.30
C GLU A 213 -6.05 -31.52 -12.89
N LYS A 214 -4.98 -31.54 -12.10
CA LYS A 214 -5.00 -31.94 -10.69
C LYS A 214 -5.33 -30.79 -9.73
N LEU A 215 -5.46 -29.55 -10.24
CA LEU A 215 -5.55 -28.33 -9.45
C LEU A 215 -6.97 -27.75 -9.49
N GLU A 216 -7.33 -27.00 -8.44
CA GLU A 216 -8.56 -26.24 -8.40
C GLU A 216 -8.36 -24.91 -9.17
N PRO A 217 -9.08 -24.68 -10.29
CA PRO A 217 -8.98 -23.42 -11.00
C PRO A 217 -9.64 -22.30 -10.21
N GLN A 218 -9.00 -21.14 -10.20
CA GLN A 218 -9.55 -19.93 -9.58
C GLN A 218 -9.74 -18.87 -10.67
N PHE A 219 -11.00 -18.60 -10.99
CA PHE A 219 -11.39 -17.61 -12.00
C PHE A 219 -11.47 -16.20 -11.42
N GLY A 220 -11.36 -15.20 -12.29
CA GLY A 220 -11.68 -13.81 -11.97
C GLY A 220 -13.19 -13.59 -11.82
N ASP A 221 -13.55 -12.44 -11.24
CA ASP A 221 -14.96 -12.07 -11.08
C ASP A 221 -15.58 -11.70 -12.44
N GLU A 222 -16.85 -12.04 -12.65
CA GLU A 222 -17.62 -11.61 -13.83
C GLU A 222 -17.88 -10.10 -13.80
N ASP A 223 -18.14 -9.58 -12.60
CA ASP A 223 -18.48 -8.19 -12.33
C ASP A 223 -17.22 -7.43 -11.87
N ILE A 224 -16.41 -7.03 -12.83
CA ILE A 224 -15.10 -6.43 -12.58
C ILE A 224 -15.23 -4.99 -12.08
N VAL A 225 -14.53 -4.67 -10.99
CA VAL A 225 -14.37 -3.32 -10.47
C VAL A 225 -12.92 -2.87 -10.69
N PRO A 226 -12.63 -1.95 -11.63
CA PRO A 226 -11.29 -1.43 -11.89
C PRO A 226 -10.70 -0.69 -10.69
N PHE A 227 -9.38 -0.52 -10.65
CA PHE A 227 -8.73 0.34 -9.65
C PHE A 227 -8.95 1.83 -9.93
N SER A 228 -8.82 2.23 -11.18
CA SER A 228 -8.99 3.64 -11.55
C SER A 228 -10.44 4.06 -11.61
N PHE A 229 -10.74 5.26 -11.10
CA PHE A 229 -12.05 5.91 -11.23
C PHE A 229 -12.27 6.54 -12.60
N THR A 230 -11.28 6.50 -13.50
CA THR A 230 -11.37 7.16 -14.81
C THR A 230 -12.11 6.34 -15.85
N GLY A 231 -12.22 5.02 -15.67
CA GLY A 231 -12.75 4.12 -16.69
C GLY A 231 -11.94 4.07 -17.99
N ARG A 232 -10.66 4.50 -17.95
CA ARG A 232 -9.81 4.62 -19.16
C ARG A 232 -9.54 3.28 -19.84
N TYR A 233 -9.48 2.19 -19.05
CA TYR A 233 -9.19 0.86 -19.55
C TYR A 233 -10.35 -0.09 -19.28
N GLU A 234 -10.70 -0.90 -20.29
CA GLU A 234 -11.60 -2.02 -20.13
C GLU A 234 -10.82 -3.21 -19.55
N VAL A 235 -11.05 -3.52 -18.28
CA VAL A 235 -10.38 -4.63 -17.59
C VAL A 235 -11.07 -5.95 -17.93
N LYS A 236 -10.27 -6.97 -18.34
CA LYS A 236 -10.76 -8.30 -18.70
C LYS A 236 -9.98 -9.39 -18.00
N ASN A 237 -10.67 -10.47 -17.62
CA ASN A 237 -10.04 -11.70 -17.17
C ASN A 237 -9.58 -12.51 -18.37
N THR A 238 -8.27 -12.73 -18.52
CA THR A 238 -7.65 -13.44 -19.65
C THR A 238 -6.88 -14.68 -19.23
N ARG A 239 -6.63 -14.83 -17.93
CA ARG A 239 -5.90 -15.98 -17.34
C ARG A 239 -6.55 -16.37 -16.03
N GLU A 240 -6.48 -17.66 -15.71
CA GLU A 240 -6.84 -18.22 -14.42
C GLU A 240 -5.60 -18.46 -13.54
N CYS A 241 -5.80 -18.46 -12.23
CA CYS A 241 -4.88 -18.96 -11.23
C CYS A 241 -5.32 -20.35 -10.79
N TYR A 242 -4.44 -21.09 -10.09
CA TYR A 242 -4.75 -22.40 -9.57
C TYR A 242 -4.46 -22.46 -8.07
N VAL A 243 -5.14 -23.35 -7.38
CA VAL A 243 -4.97 -23.58 -5.94
C VAL A 243 -4.50 -25.02 -5.73
N THR A 244 -3.50 -25.16 -4.84
CA THR A 244 -3.03 -26.45 -4.34
C THR A 244 -2.67 -26.34 -2.87
N TYR A 245 -2.19 -27.41 -2.27
CA TYR A 245 -1.86 -27.46 -0.85
C TYR A 245 -0.58 -28.24 -0.59
N THR A 246 0.19 -27.83 0.43
CA THR A 246 1.25 -28.67 0.98
C THR A 246 0.65 -29.88 1.71
N GLY A 247 1.40 -30.96 1.83
CA GLY A 247 1.03 -32.16 2.58
C GLY A 247 2.06 -32.53 3.64
N GLU A 248 1.85 -33.68 4.29
CA GLU A 248 2.77 -34.21 5.32
C GLU A 248 4.17 -34.49 4.78
N GLU A 249 4.29 -34.99 3.53
CA GLU A 249 5.60 -35.20 2.93
C GLU A 249 6.36 -33.89 2.72
N THR A 250 5.68 -32.83 2.25
CA THR A 250 6.24 -31.47 2.16
C THR A 250 6.78 -31.02 3.52
N LYS A 251 5.99 -31.23 4.58
CA LYS A 251 6.35 -30.89 5.95
C LYS A 251 7.59 -31.65 6.42
N LYS A 252 7.66 -32.96 6.16
CA LYS A 252 8.82 -33.81 6.52
C LYS A 252 10.09 -33.34 5.84
N VAL A 253 10.06 -33.11 4.53
CA VAL A 253 11.22 -32.63 3.76
C VAL A 253 11.73 -31.32 4.34
N ILE A 254 10.85 -30.34 4.60
CA ILE A 254 11.25 -29.04 5.14
C ILE A 254 11.81 -29.16 6.56
N LEU A 255 11.14 -29.91 7.46
CA LEU A 255 11.59 -30.07 8.84
C LEU A 255 12.95 -30.77 8.95
N SER A 256 13.20 -31.78 8.13
CA SER A 256 14.50 -32.49 8.12
C SER A 256 15.66 -31.62 7.63
N ASN A 257 15.37 -30.56 6.87
CA ASN A 257 16.36 -29.66 6.29
C ASN A 257 16.40 -28.26 6.95
N LEU A 258 15.68 -28.02 8.04
CA LEU A 258 15.66 -26.69 8.73
C LEU A 258 17.04 -26.17 9.10
N HIS A 259 17.95 -27.06 9.48
CA HIS A 259 19.34 -26.73 9.84
C HIS A 259 20.15 -26.13 8.65
N ARG A 260 19.69 -26.35 7.39
CA ARG A 260 20.27 -25.79 6.18
C ARG A 260 19.64 -24.46 5.77
N SER A 261 18.59 -24.01 6.48
CA SER A 261 17.98 -22.70 6.21
C SER A 261 18.83 -21.57 6.81
N PRO A 262 19.19 -20.53 6.04
CA PRO A 262 19.93 -19.36 6.53
C PRO A 262 19.19 -18.63 7.66
N LEU A 263 17.86 -18.70 7.68
CA LEU A 263 17.02 -18.13 8.70
C LEU A 263 17.19 -18.84 10.06
N TYR A 264 17.26 -20.18 10.04
CA TYR A 264 17.38 -21.00 11.26
C TYR A 264 18.83 -21.25 11.69
N SER A 265 19.78 -21.10 10.79
CA SER A 265 21.22 -21.19 11.10
C SER A 265 21.83 -19.87 11.61
N GLY A 266 21.06 -18.79 11.69
CA GLY A 266 21.53 -17.49 12.18
C GLY A 266 22.43 -16.73 11.20
N LYS A 267 22.41 -17.06 9.91
CA LYS A 267 23.15 -16.34 8.86
C LYS A 267 22.46 -15.04 8.41
N ILE A 268 21.15 -14.95 8.63
CA ILE A 268 20.33 -13.79 8.32
C ILE A 268 20.12 -13.00 9.60
N ASP A 269 20.59 -11.75 9.63
CA ASP A 269 20.39 -10.80 10.75
C ASP A 269 19.09 -10.01 10.61
N GLY A 270 18.62 -9.82 9.37
CA GLY A 270 17.46 -8.99 9.05
C GLY A 270 16.14 -9.59 9.54
N VAL A 271 15.31 -8.74 10.16
CA VAL A 271 13.96 -9.11 10.58
C VAL A 271 13.05 -9.28 9.37
N GLY A 272 12.33 -10.40 9.31
CA GLY A 272 11.40 -10.70 8.22
C GLY A 272 9.98 -10.20 8.45
N PRO A 273 9.15 -10.06 7.39
CA PRO A 273 7.77 -9.59 7.49
C PRO A 273 6.88 -10.61 8.23
N ARG A 274 6.17 -10.16 9.24
CA ARG A 274 5.25 -10.97 10.06
C ARG A 274 4.13 -11.63 9.26
N TYR A 275 3.64 -10.96 8.22
CA TYR A 275 2.46 -11.38 7.43
C TYR A 275 2.81 -12.06 6.10
N CYS A 276 4.10 -12.28 5.81
CA CYS A 276 4.56 -13.06 4.68
C CYS A 276 5.73 -13.96 5.13
N PRO A 277 5.45 -14.89 6.06
CA PRO A 277 6.47 -15.82 6.52
C PRO A 277 6.89 -16.76 5.39
N SER A 278 8.12 -17.24 5.42
CA SER A 278 8.58 -18.32 4.55
C SER A 278 7.79 -19.61 4.82
N ILE A 279 7.88 -20.57 3.92
CA ILE A 279 7.19 -21.85 4.12
C ILE A 279 7.75 -22.58 5.34
N GLU A 280 9.06 -22.47 5.61
CA GLU A 280 9.71 -22.98 6.81
C GLU A 280 9.09 -22.38 8.08
N ASP A 281 8.92 -21.06 8.10
CA ASP A 281 8.28 -20.36 9.22
C ASP A 281 6.82 -20.78 9.43
N LYS A 282 6.07 -20.99 8.33
CA LYS A 282 4.67 -21.44 8.42
C LYS A 282 4.59 -22.84 9.05
N ILE A 283 5.42 -23.76 8.61
CA ILE A 283 5.44 -25.14 9.09
C ILE A 283 5.85 -25.21 10.56
N VAL A 284 6.82 -24.40 10.98
CA VAL A 284 7.28 -24.38 12.38
C VAL A 284 6.26 -23.69 13.29
N ARG A 285 5.75 -22.50 12.91
CA ARG A 285 4.87 -21.69 13.75
C ARG A 285 3.43 -22.21 13.81
N PHE A 286 2.98 -22.89 12.76
CA PHE A 286 1.63 -23.46 12.65
C PHE A 286 1.71 -24.97 12.46
N SER A 287 2.47 -25.61 13.34
CA SER A 287 2.75 -27.06 13.28
C SER A 287 1.49 -27.94 13.39
N GLU A 288 0.43 -27.38 13.99
CA GLU A 288 -0.90 -28.03 14.12
C GLU A 288 -1.68 -28.06 12.79
N LYS A 289 -1.29 -27.26 11.79
CA LYS A 289 -1.96 -27.28 10.49
C LYS A 289 -1.45 -28.44 9.65
N GLU A 290 -2.38 -29.22 9.14
CA GLU A 290 -2.09 -30.37 8.26
C GLU A 290 -1.58 -29.90 6.89
N ARG A 291 -2.07 -28.75 6.39
CA ARG A 291 -1.75 -28.23 5.07
C ARG A 291 -1.74 -26.70 5.00
N HIS A 292 -0.96 -26.17 4.08
CA HIS A 292 -0.94 -24.75 3.74
C HIS A 292 -1.39 -24.54 2.30
N GLN A 293 -2.27 -23.56 2.08
CA GLN A 293 -2.75 -23.20 0.76
C GLN A 293 -1.67 -22.50 -0.06
N ILE A 294 -1.55 -22.88 -1.32
CA ILE A 294 -0.61 -22.37 -2.31
C ILE A 294 -1.41 -21.90 -3.52
N PHE A 295 -1.05 -20.74 -4.05
CA PHE A 295 -1.59 -20.26 -5.32
C PHE A 295 -0.52 -20.35 -6.39
N ILE A 296 -0.89 -20.85 -7.55
CA ILE A 296 -0.04 -20.91 -8.74
C ILE A 296 -0.56 -19.86 -9.70
N GLU A 297 0.22 -18.80 -9.89
CA GLU A 297 -0.20 -17.56 -10.50
C GLU A 297 0.62 -17.24 -11.75
N PRO A 298 0.00 -16.86 -12.91
CA PRO A 298 0.74 -16.48 -14.10
C PRO A 298 1.54 -15.18 -13.89
N CYS A 299 2.79 -15.15 -14.36
CA CYS A 299 3.66 -13.97 -14.31
C CYS A 299 3.45 -12.99 -15.48
N GLY A 300 2.71 -13.40 -16.51
CA GLY A 300 2.41 -12.59 -17.69
C GLY A 300 1.64 -13.38 -18.75
N ALA A 301 1.18 -12.67 -19.77
CA ALA A 301 0.44 -13.25 -20.89
C ALA A 301 1.35 -14.02 -21.85
N GLU A 302 2.56 -13.50 -22.09
CA GLU A 302 3.52 -13.99 -23.08
C GLU A 302 4.65 -14.84 -22.48
N THR A 303 4.50 -15.32 -21.23
CA THR A 303 5.50 -16.15 -20.55
C THR A 303 4.93 -17.46 -20.04
N GLN A 304 5.78 -18.48 -19.93
CA GLN A 304 5.45 -19.74 -19.27
C GLN A 304 5.77 -19.72 -17.77
N GLU A 305 6.27 -18.60 -17.25
CA GLU A 305 6.65 -18.46 -15.85
C GLU A 305 5.42 -18.38 -14.95
N MET A 306 5.32 -19.30 -13.97
CA MET A 306 4.27 -19.34 -12.95
C MET A 306 4.88 -19.08 -11.57
N TYR A 307 4.24 -18.22 -10.79
CA TYR A 307 4.63 -17.84 -9.43
C TYR A 307 3.94 -18.73 -8.40
N LEU A 308 4.69 -19.24 -7.42
CA LEU A 308 4.18 -20.17 -6.40
C LEU A 308 3.89 -19.42 -5.09
N GLN A 309 2.81 -18.63 -5.03
CA GLN A 309 2.48 -17.83 -3.86
C GLN A 309 2.23 -18.71 -2.64
N GLY A 310 2.96 -18.43 -1.57
CA GLY A 310 2.86 -19.17 -0.32
C GLY A 310 4.06 -20.06 -0.02
N LEU A 311 4.94 -20.29 -1.02
CA LEU A 311 6.14 -21.13 -0.94
C LEU A 311 7.45 -20.31 -0.91
N SER A 312 7.43 -19.07 -0.42
CA SER A 312 8.67 -18.31 -0.21
C SER A 312 9.61 -19.13 0.69
N SER A 313 10.86 -19.28 0.28
CA SER A 313 11.85 -20.11 0.98
C SER A 313 13.25 -19.55 0.83
N SER A 314 14.13 -19.89 1.78
CA SER A 314 15.57 -19.69 1.67
C SER A 314 16.35 -21.00 1.75
N LEU A 315 15.67 -22.13 1.74
CA LEU A 315 16.30 -23.45 1.70
C LEU A 315 17.18 -23.64 0.46
N PRO A 316 18.17 -24.54 0.48
CA PRO A 316 19.00 -24.86 -0.69
C PRO A 316 18.15 -25.35 -1.87
N GLU A 317 18.67 -25.18 -3.08
CA GLU A 317 17.97 -25.54 -4.33
C GLU A 317 17.53 -27.01 -4.39
N ASP A 318 18.38 -27.93 -3.96
CA ASP A 318 18.06 -29.37 -3.89
C ASP A 318 16.85 -29.66 -3.00
N VAL A 319 16.76 -28.99 -1.85
CA VAL A 319 15.62 -29.10 -0.94
C VAL A 319 14.37 -28.45 -1.51
N GLN A 320 14.54 -27.33 -2.23
CA GLN A 320 13.41 -26.69 -2.91
C GLN A 320 12.78 -27.62 -3.95
N LEU A 321 13.58 -28.26 -4.77
CA LEU A 321 13.10 -29.25 -5.75
C LEU A 321 12.40 -30.41 -5.04
N GLU A 322 13.02 -30.98 -4.00
CA GLU A 322 12.45 -32.09 -3.24
C GLU A 322 11.06 -31.75 -2.67
N PHE A 323 10.90 -30.63 -1.95
CA PHE A 323 9.60 -30.32 -1.37
C PHE A 323 8.56 -29.88 -2.43
N LEU A 324 8.97 -29.23 -3.51
CA LEU A 324 8.05 -28.87 -4.61
C LEU A 324 7.43 -30.11 -5.25
N HIS A 325 8.23 -31.15 -5.48
CA HIS A 325 7.76 -32.41 -6.07
C HIS A 325 6.85 -33.24 -5.15
N THR A 326 6.69 -32.85 -3.90
CA THR A 326 5.69 -33.46 -2.99
C THR A 326 4.31 -32.79 -3.05
N ILE A 327 4.15 -31.68 -3.81
CA ILE A 327 2.93 -30.88 -3.86
C ILE A 327 2.08 -31.31 -5.06
N PRO A 328 0.76 -31.59 -4.88
CA PRO A 328 -0.12 -31.96 -5.99
C PRO A 328 -0.08 -30.95 -7.13
N GLY A 329 0.09 -31.45 -8.36
CA GLY A 329 0.21 -30.66 -9.59
C GLY A 329 1.61 -30.08 -9.85
N LEU A 330 2.56 -30.25 -8.90
CA LEU A 330 3.95 -29.84 -9.04
C LEU A 330 4.94 -31.02 -9.01
N GLU A 331 4.45 -32.27 -9.05
CA GLU A 331 5.27 -33.49 -8.91
C GLU A 331 6.40 -33.59 -9.93
N HIS A 332 6.21 -32.97 -11.10
CA HIS A 332 7.18 -32.97 -12.20
C HIS A 332 7.51 -31.53 -12.66
N CYS A 333 7.32 -30.54 -11.78
CA CYS A 333 7.53 -29.16 -12.17
C CYS A 333 9.00 -28.83 -12.46
N GLU A 334 9.22 -28.07 -13.53
CA GLU A 334 10.53 -27.52 -13.90
C GLU A 334 10.70 -26.15 -13.28
N VAL A 335 11.69 -26.01 -12.40
CA VAL A 335 11.98 -24.73 -11.76
C VAL A 335 12.75 -23.83 -12.73
N MET A 336 12.17 -22.66 -13.06
CA MET A 336 12.80 -21.63 -13.89
C MET A 336 13.65 -20.65 -13.07
N ARG A 337 13.24 -20.39 -11.81
CA ARG A 337 13.98 -19.56 -10.84
C ARG A 337 13.79 -20.15 -9.44
N THR A 338 14.87 -20.27 -8.71
CA THR A 338 14.84 -20.70 -7.30
C THR A 338 14.23 -19.63 -6.40
N ALA A 339 13.62 -20.06 -5.30
CA ALA A 339 13.26 -19.17 -4.20
C ALA A 339 14.52 -18.63 -3.51
N TYR A 340 14.44 -17.44 -2.94
CA TYR A 340 15.53 -16.87 -2.16
C TYR A 340 15.01 -15.93 -1.05
N ALA A 341 15.81 -15.73 -0.02
CA ALA A 341 15.67 -14.59 0.87
C ALA A 341 16.61 -13.47 0.45
N ILE A 342 16.21 -12.22 0.67
CA ILE A 342 17.04 -11.04 0.45
C ILE A 342 17.01 -10.15 1.68
N GLU A 343 18.19 -9.75 2.16
CA GLU A 343 18.36 -8.69 3.14
C GLU A 343 18.66 -7.37 2.44
N TYR A 344 18.22 -6.29 3.04
CA TYR A 344 18.42 -4.92 2.54
C TYR A 344 18.43 -3.91 3.68
N ASP A 345 19.02 -2.74 3.44
CA ASP A 345 19.03 -1.64 4.38
C ASP A 345 17.76 -0.78 4.23
N CYS A 346 17.21 -0.36 5.35
CA CYS A 346 16.12 0.59 5.47
C CYS A 346 16.37 1.53 6.66
N ILE A 347 15.59 2.59 6.79
CA ILE A 347 15.71 3.51 7.93
C ILE A 347 14.78 3.14 9.08
N ASP A 348 15.05 3.71 10.27
CA ASP A 348 14.03 3.86 11.30
C ASP A 348 13.07 4.98 10.88
N PRO A 349 11.78 4.68 10.56
CA PRO A 349 10.86 5.70 10.09
C PRO A 349 10.50 6.77 11.13
N LEU A 350 10.86 6.59 12.39
CA LEU A 350 10.76 7.65 13.41
C LEU A 350 11.67 8.86 13.12
N ALA A 351 12.63 8.72 12.19
CA ALA A 351 13.45 9.83 11.70
C ALA A 351 12.72 10.73 10.68
N LEU A 352 11.47 10.41 10.32
CA LEU A 352 10.69 11.13 9.33
C LEU A 352 9.56 11.94 9.96
N LYS A 353 9.24 13.09 9.33
CA LYS A 353 8.01 13.86 9.53
C LYS A 353 6.83 13.18 8.82
N ARG A 354 5.61 13.63 9.11
CA ARG A 354 4.39 13.21 8.37
C ARG A 354 4.44 13.56 6.87
N SER A 355 5.23 14.54 6.49
CA SER A 355 5.53 14.87 5.09
C SER A 355 6.45 13.86 4.40
N LEU A 356 6.99 12.89 5.11
CA LEU A 356 8.05 11.95 4.73
C LEU A 356 9.44 12.61 4.52
N GLU A 357 9.59 13.86 4.90
CA GLU A 357 10.88 14.53 5.00
C GLU A 357 11.62 14.08 6.26
N PHE A 358 12.93 13.94 6.20
CA PHE A 358 13.74 13.67 7.38
C PHE A 358 13.69 14.83 8.38
N ASN A 359 13.71 14.51 9.69
CA ASN A 359 13.68 15.52 10.75
C ASN A 359 14.93 16.42 10.71
N ASP A 360 16.10 15.82 10.50
CA ASP A 360 17.41 16.47 10.60
C ASP A 360 18.00 16.88 9.24
N PHE A 361 17.36 16.58 8.13
CA PHE A 361 17.89 16.81 6.78
C PHE A 361 16.89 17.55 5.91
N ASP A 362 17.12 18.83 5.71
CA ASP A 362 16.27 19.69 4.90
C ASP A 362 16.23 19.24 3.42
N GLY A 363 15.05 19.04 2.85
CA GLY A 363 14.87 18.62 1.46
C GLY A 363 15.20 17.15 1.17
N LEU A 364 15.49 16.32 2.19
CA LEU A 364 15.66 14.89 2.03
C LEU A 364 14.39 14.15 2.44
N PHE A 365 13.87 13.31 1.55
CA PHE A 365 12.65 12.52 1.75
C PHE A 365 12.94 11.03 1.62
N GLY A 366 12.22 10.21 2.35
CA GLY A 366 12.23 8.76 2.22
C GLY A 366 10.89 8.22 1.71
N ALA A 367 10.90 7.16 0.89
CA ALA A 367 9.67 6.53 0.41
C ALA A 367 9.79 5.02 0.22
N GLY A 368 8.67 4.33 0.48
CA GLY A 368 8.51 2.92 0.21
C GLY A 368 9.26 2.02 1.18
N GLN A 369 9.88 0.98 0.66
CA GLN A 369 10.54 -0.05 1.44
C GLN A 369 11.74 0.49 2.23
N PHE A 370 12.36 1.55 1.73
CA PHE A 370 13.41 2.29 2.43
C PHE A 370 12.93 2.82 3.79
N ASN A 371 11.66 3.19 3.92
CA ASN A 371 11.05 3.63 5.19
C ASN A 371 10.60 2.45 6.09
N GLY A 372 11.01 1.23 5.79
CA GLY A 372 10.67 0.05 6.58
C GLY A 372 9.29 -0.54 6.30
N SER A 373 8.58 -0.12 5.25
CA SER A 373 7.35 -0.78 4.80
C SER A 373 7.64 -1.96 3.86
N SER A 374 6.63 -2.82 3.61
CA SER A 374 6.75 -3.95 2.69
C SER A 374 5.47 -4.08 1.87
N GLY A 375 5.58 -3.83 0.57
CA GLY A 375 4.51 -3.95 -0.41
C GLY A 375 4.57 -2.86 -1.47
N TYR A 376 4.09 -3.17 -2.67
CA TYR A 376 4.13 -2.27 -3.81
C TYR A 376 3.22 -1.06 -3.61
N GLU A 377 2.04 -1.29 -3.04
CA GLU A 377 1.02 -0.28 -2.79
C GLU A 377 1.42 0.68 -1.68
N GLU A 378 2.03 0.17 -0.61
CA GLU A 378 2.60 0.99 0.45
C GLU A 378 3.76 1.85 -0.07
N ALA A 379 4.55 1.30 -1.00
CA ALA A 379 5.65 2.02 -1.62
C ALA A 379 5.14 3.13 -2.53
N ALA A 380 4.17 2.84 -3.40
CA ALA A 380 3.55 3.82 -4.29
C ALA A 380 2.88 4.97 -3.51
N ALA A 381 2.11 4.64 -2.47
CA ALA A 381 1.46 5.64 -1.61
C ALA A 381 2.46 6.61 -0.98
N GLN A 382 3.55 6.09 -0.41
CA GLN A 382 4.62 6.92 0.17
C GLN A 382 5.35 7.73 -0.91
N GLY A 383 5.62 7.11 -2.06
CA GLY A 383 6.25 7.79 -3.18
C GLY A 383 5.44 8.99 -3.65
N LEU A 384 4.14 8.82 -3.84
CA LEU A 384 3.23 9.89 -4.23
C LEU A 384 3.29 11.07 -3.24
N ILE A 385 3.17 10.81 -1.94
CA ILE A 385 3.22 11.86 -0.91
C ILE A 385 4.62 12.51 -0.83
N ALA A 386 5.70 11.74 -0.88
CA ALA A 386 7.05 12.28 -0.88
C ALA A 386 7.33 13.17 -2.11
N GLY A 387 6.90 12.75 -3.29
CA GLY A 387 7.03 13.52 -4.52
C GLY A 387 6.23 14.83 -4.50
N ILE A 388 4.96 14.77 -4.04
CA ILE A 388 4.14 15.96 -3.83
C ILE A 388 4.85 16.92 -2.87
N ASN A 389 5.35 16.44 -1.74
CA ASN A 389 5.95 17.28 -0.72
C ASN A 389 7.33 17.81 -1.12
N ALA A 390 8.12 17.06 -1.87
CA ALA A 390 9.35 17.55 -2.48
C ALA A 390 9.08 18.73 -3.44
N ALA A 391 8.08 18.58 -4.33
CA ALA A 391 7.67 19.66 -5.23
C ALA A 391 7.13 20.89 -4.48
N ARG A 392 6.26 20.69 -3.48
CA ARG A 392 5.72 21.79 -2.66
C ARG A 392 6.81 22.54 -1.90
N LYS A 393 7.83 21.81 -1.40
CA LYS A 393 9.00 22.42 -0.74
C LYS A 393 9.81 23.26 -1.71
N VAL A 394 10.09 22.77 -2.93
CA VAL A 394 10.73 23.56 -4.00
C VAL A 394 9.93 24.82 -4.30
N GLN A 395 8.62 24.73 -4.32
CA GLN A 395 7.68 25.84 -4.56
C GLN A 395 7.44 26.73 -3.32
N LYS A 396 8.06 26.42 -2.18
CA LYS A 396 7.86 27.13 -0.90
C LYS A 396 6.40 27.13 -0.42
N LYS A 397 5.66 26.05 -0.69
CA LYS A 397 4.30 25.80 -0.23
C LYS A 397 4.33 24.88 1.00
N SER A 398 3.29 24.93 1.83
CA SER A 398 3.12 24.01 2.98
C SER A 398 3.04 22.56 2.52
N ALA A 399 3.57 21.62 3.31
CA ALA A 399 3.49 20.20 3.02
C ALA A 399 2.04 19.70 2.99
N LEU A 400 1.78 18.67 2.19
CA LEU A 400 0.54 17.89 2.27
C LEU A 400 0.72 16.83 3.37
N GLU A 401 -0.15 16.86 4.35
CA GLU A 401 -0.24 15.86 5.40
C GLU A 401 -1.66 15.30 5.44
N LEU A 402 -1.81 14.01 5.14
CA LEU A 402 -3.09 13.32 5.24
C LEU A 402 -3.27 12.77 6.65
N ASP A 403 -4.44 13.00 7.25
CA ASP A 403 -4.76 12.44 8.57
C ASP A 403 -5.28 11.00 8.47
N ARG A 404 -5.29 10.29 9.60
CA ARG A 404 -5.74 8.89 9.72
C ARG A 404 -7.22 8.70 9.40
N ALA A 405 -8.01 9.76 9.54
CA ALA A 405 -9.45 9.73 9.26
C ALA A 405 -9.78 10.07 7.82
N SER A 406 -8.84 10.65 7.07
CA SER A 406 -9.02 10.99 5.66
C SER A 406 -8.63 9.85 4.72
N SER A 407 -7.64 9.02 5.11
CA SER A 407 -7.11 8.01 4.20
C SER A 407 -6.34 6.86 4.88
N TYR A 408 -6.25 5.73 4.19
CA TYR A 408 -5.31 4.66 4.52
C TYR A 408 -3.86 5.11 4.30
N ILE A 409 -3.61 5.99 3.34
CA ILE A 409 -2.29 6.62 3.13
C ILE A 409 -1.90 7.40 4.38
N GLY A 410 -2.81 8.22 4.94
CA GLY A 410 -2.58 8.94 6.19
C GLY A 410 -2.35 7.98 7.38
N THR A 411 -3.11 6.89 7.46
CA THR A 411 -2.93 5.86 8.49
C THR A 411 -1.55 5.18 8.37
N LEU A 412 -1.12 4.83 7.15
CA LEU A 412 0.18 4.23 6.86
C LEU A 412 1.32 5.13 7.32
N ILE A 413 1.30 6.39 6.91
CA ILE A 413 2.37 7.35 7.22
C ILE A 413 2.40 7.64 8.72
N ASP A 414 1.25 7.89 9.34
CA ASP A 414 1.16 8.16 10.78
C ASP A 414 1.69 6.97 11.60
N ASP A 415 1.33 5.72 11.25
CA ASP A 415 1.87 4.53 11.92
C ASP A 415 3.40 4.44 11.81
N LEU A 416 3.97 4.71 10.62
CA LEU A 416 5.42 4.67 10.40
C LEU A 416 6.14 5.72 11.24
N VAL A 417 5.73 6.98 11.18
CA VAL A 417 6.47 8.10 11.79
C VAL A 417 6.20 8.28 13.28
N THR A 418 5.13 7.69 13.84
CA THR A 418 4.79 7.82 15.26
C THR A 418 5.03 6.55 16.07
N LYS A 419 4.80 5.36 15.48
CA LYS A 419 4.97 4.07 16.14
C LYS A 419 6.28 3.38 15.75
N GLY A 420 6.84 3.77 14.59
CA GLY A 420 7.95 3.04 13.98
C GLY A 420 7.57 1.64 13.55
N CYS A 421 8.56 0.84 13.20
CA CYS A 421 8.37 -0.56 12.85
C CYS A 421 9.55 -1.41 13.37
N SER A 422 9.25 -2.49 14.07
CA SER A 422 10.22 -3.50 14.50
C SER A 422 10.43 -4.60 13.45
N ASP A 423 9.45 -4.76 12.57
CA ASP A 423 9.41 -5.69 11.44
C ASP A 423 8.82 -4.95 10.22
N PRO A 424 9.06 -5.42 8.99
CA PRO A 424 8.55 -4.76 7.79
C PRO A 424 7.05 -4.48 7.86
N TYR A 425 6.70 -3.18 7.87
CA TYR A 425 5.33 -2.73 8.03
C TYR A 425 4.46 -3.15 6.83
N ARG A 426 3.26 -3.61 7.10
CA ARG A 426 2.20 -3.83 6.11
C ARG A 426 0.91 -3.15 6.52
N MET A 427 0.27 -2.50 5.55
CA MET A 427 -1.07 -1.98 5.75
C MET A 427 -2.10 -3.10 5.85
N MET A 428 -2.95 -3.02 6.86
CA MET A 428 -4.05 -3.95 7.10
C MET A 428 -5.30 -3.17 7.50
N THR A 429 -6.47 -3.68 7.16
CA THR A 429 -7.74 -3.03 7.55
C THR A 429 -7.91 -2.86 9.05
N SER A 430 -7.27 -3.72 9.86
CA SER A 430 -7.28 -3.63 11.33
C SER A 430 -6.47 -2.45 11.88
N ARG A 431 -5.62 -1.81 11.08
CA ARG A 431 -4.82 -0.65 11.52
C ARG A 431 -5.60 0.66 11.47
N SER A 432 -6.68 0.70 10.69
CA SER A 432 -7.56 1.87 10.64
C SER A 432 -8.71 1.72 11.65
N GLU A 433 -8.94 2.77 12.41
CA GLU A 433 -10.06 2.94 13.34
C GLU A 433 -11.37 3.24 12.59
N TYR A 434 -11.28 3.84 11.39
CA TYR A 434 -12.40 4.41 10.64
C TYR A 434 -12.73 3.65 9.34
N ARG A 435 -12.65 2.31 9.36
CA ARG A 435 -12.75 1.46 8.16
C ARG A 435 -13.99 1.70 7.30
N LEU A 436 -15.12 2.06 7.90
CA LEU A 436 -16.36 2.29 7.18
C LEU A 436 -16.36 3.65 6.46
N LEU A 437 -15.63 4.63 6.98
CA LEU A 437 -15.40 5.92 6.30
C LEU A 437 -14.35 5.79 5.20
N LEU A 438 -13.34 4.93 5.39
CA LEU A 438 -12.18 4.79 4.50
C LEU A 438 -12.32 3.60 3.54
N ARG A 439 -13.49 3.41 2.95
CA ARG A 439 -13.71 2.33 1.98
C ARG A 439 -12.95 2.58 0.68
N GLN A 440 -12.64 1.49 -0.05
CA GLN A 440 -12.01 1.59 -1.36
C GLN A 440 -12.94 2.25 -2.40
N ASP A 441 -14.25 2.02 -2.30
CA ASP A 441 -15.26 2.49 -3.23
C ASP A 441 -15.52 4.01 -3.17
N ASN A 442 -15.18 4.67 -2.05
CA ASN A 442 -15.36 6.10 -1.84
C ASN A 442 -14.04 6.90 -1.78
N ALA A 443 -12.92 6.32 -2.21
CA ALA A 443 -11.63 7.00 -2.15
C ALA A 443 -11.63 8.31 -2.97
N ASP A 444 -12.33 8.34 -4.10
CA ASP A 444 -12.51 9.53 -4.92
C ASP A 444 -13.24 10.65 -4.17
N ARG A 445 -14.31 10.33 -3.42
CA ARG A 445 -15.07 11.31 -2.62
C ARG A 445 -14.20 12.00 -1.54
N ARG A 446 -13.16 11.32 -1.07
CA ARG A 446 -12.26 11.83 -0.02
C ARG A 446 -11.04 12.56 -0.55
N LEU A 447 -10.48 12.12 -1.68
CA LEU A 447 -9.14 12.51 -2.11
C LEU A 447 -9.09 13.21 -3.48
N THR A 448 -10.05 13.01 -4.37
CA THR A 448 -10.04 13.68 -5.69
C THR A 448 -10.10 15.21 -5.59
N PRO A 449 -10.84 15.82 -4.66
CA PRO A 449 -10.77 17.27 -4.46
C PRO A 449 -9.35 17.74 -4.08
N ILE A 450 -8.65 17.00 -3.22
CA ILE A 450 -7.28 17.30 -2.82
C ILE A 450 -6.34 17.18 -4.03
N GLY A 451 -6.46 16.09 -4.81
CA GLY A 451 -5.67 15.88 -6.02
C GLY A 451 -5.85 17.00 -7.06
N TYR A 452 -7.08 17.50 -7.19
CA TYR A 452 -7.41 18.62 -8.07
C TYR A 452 -6.80 19.95 -7.56
N GLU A 453 -6.96 20.28 -6.29
CA GLU A 453 -6.35 21.48 -5.67
C GLU A 453 -4.82 21.47 -5.79
N LEU A 454 -4.19 20.31 -5.72
CA LEU A 454 -2.75 20.17 -5.93
C LEU A 454 -2.34 20.40 -7.39
N GLY A 455 -3.21 20.15 -8.36
CA GLY A 455 -2.94 20.19 -9.79
C GLY A 455 -2.54 18.83 -10.39
N LEU A 456 -2.79 17.72 -9.70
CA LEU A 456 -2.54 16.35 -10.18
C LEU A 456 -3.74 15.74 -10.92
N ILE A 457 -4.93 16.27 -10.71
CA ILE A 457 -6.18 15.85 -11.37
C ILE A 457 -6.58 16.92 -12.39
N SER A 458 -6.87 16.51 -13.63
CA SER A 458 -7.31 17.42 -14.69
C SER A 458 -8.73 17.95 -14.42
N GLN A 459 -9.07 19.10 -15.02
CA GLN A 459 -10.41 19.69 -14.96
C GLN A 459 -11.47 18.69 -15.45
N GLU A 460 -11.21 18.01 -16.56
CA GLU A 460 -12.14 17.03 -17.13
C GLU A 460 -12.44 15.88 -16.14
N ARG A 461 -11.41 15.34 -15.50
CA ARG A 461 -11.57 14.28 -14.49
C ARG A 461 -12.32 14.79 -13.26
N TYR A 462 -12.05 16.01 -12.82
CA TYR A 462 -12.75 16.63 -11.71
C TYR A 462 -14.23 16.91 -12.03
N ASP A 463 -14.55 17.36 -13.24
CA ASP A 463 -15.92 17.56 -13.69
C ASP A 463 -16.70 16.25 -13.76
N ALA A 464 -16.05 15.18 -14.22
CA ALA A 464 -16.67 13.84 -14.21
C ALA A 464 -16.96 13.36 -12.78
N PHE A 465 -16.04 13.60 -11.84
CA PHE A 465 -16.22 13.33 -10.42
C PHE A 465 -17.40 14.15 -9.83
N CYS A 466 -17.48 15.45 -10.12
CA CYS A 466 -18.59 16.30 -9.64
C CYS A 466 -19.95 15.79 -10.17
N ARG A 467 -20.03 15.43 -11.45
CA ARG A 467 -21.26 14.83 -12.02
C ARG A 467 -21.67 13.53 -11.31
N LYS A 468 -20.68 12.68 -10.97
CA LYS A 468 -20.95 11.46 -10.18
C LYS A 468 -21.55 11.79 -8.81
N LEU A 469 -21.04 12.81 -8.12
CA LEU A 469 -21.59 13.25 -6.84
C LEU A 469 -23.03 13.76 -6.97
N GLU A 470 -23.32 14.54 -8.00
CA GLU A 470 -24.67 15.01 -8.29
C GLU A 470 -25.64 13.84 -8.48
N LEU A 471 -25.25 12.83 -9.28
CA LEU A 471 -26.07 11.63 -9.50
C LEU A 471 -26.31 10.84 -8.20
N ILE A 472 -25.32 10.75 -7.31
CA ILE A 472 -25.46 10.09 -6.00
C ILE A 472 -26.48 10.84 -5.14
N GLU A 473 -26.40 12.16 -5.07
CA GLU A 473 -27.33 12.96 -4.26
C GLU A 473 -28.75 12.98 -4.85
N ASP A 474 -28.87 12.97 -6.18
CA ASP A 474 -30.17 12.87 -6.86
C ASP A 474 -30.84 11.52 -6.61
N GLU A 475 -30.08 10.43 -6.73
CA GLU A 475 -30.60 9.09 -6.47
C GLU A 475 -30.97 8.88 -5.00
N LYS A 476 -30.20 9.44 -4.08
CA LYS A 476 -30.49 9.41 -2.64
C LYS A 476 -31.81 10.11 -2.33
N ARG A 477 -32.00 11.32 -2.88
CA ARG A 477 -33.29 12.04 -2.79
C ARG A 477 -34.42 11.26 -3.42
N ARG A 478 -34.19 10.65 -4.59
CA ARG A 478 -35.21 9.84 -5.26
C ARG A 478 -35.59 8.64 -4.40
N ALA A 479 -34.64 7.92 -3.82
CA ALA A 479 -34.89 6.77 -2.95
C ALA A 479 -35.71 7.13 -1.70
N GLU A 480 -35.53 8.33 -1.15
CA GLU A 480 -36.33 8.84 -0.03
C GLU A 480 -37.77 9.20 -0.42
N ASN A 481 -38.02 9.52 -1.69
CA ASN A 481 -39.32 9.98 -2.18
C ASN A 481 -40.07 8.91 -3.00
N THR A 482 -39.42 7.90 -3.54
CA THR A 482 -40.02 6.82 -4.31
C THR A 482 -40.71 5.80 -3.42
N THR A 483 -41.94 5.44 -3.74
CA THR A 483 -42.69 4.40 -3.03
C THR A 483 -42.69 3.12 -3.86
N ILE A 484 -42.24 2.04 -3.26
CA ILE A 484 -42.39 0.68 -3.80
C ILE A 484 -43.67 0.07 -3.25
N HIS A 485 -44.53 -0.43 -4.13
CA HIS A 485 -45.80 -1.03 -3.75
C HIS A 485 -45.69 -2.52 -3.52
N ALA A 486 -46.46 -3.03 -2.56
CA ALA A 486 -46.52 -4.45 -2.27
C ALA A 486 -47.10 -5.19 -3.51
N CYS A 487 -46.41 -6.26 -3.89
CA CYS A 487 -46.93 -7.27 -4.83
C CYS A 487 -46.49 -8.66 -4.35
N LYS A 488 -47.14 -9.69 -4.86
CA LYS A 488 -46.87 -11.05 -4.45
C LYS A 488 -45.43 -11.44 -4.71
N GLU A 489 -44.93 -11.13 -5.90
CA GLU A 489 -43.57 -11.47 -6.36
C GLU A 489 -42.48 -10.84 -5.45
N LEU A 490 -42.64 -9.56 -5.10
CA LEU A 490 -41.71 -8.88 -4.18
C LEU A 490 -41.75 -9.51 -2.79
N ASN A 491 -42.94 -9.77 -2.25
CA ASN A 491 -43.12 -10.37 -0.94
C ASN A 491 -42.56 -11.80 -0.87
N ASP A 492 -42.77 -12.60 -1.92
CA ASP A 492 -42.18 -13.95 -1.99
C ASP A 492 -40.65 -13.88 -1.97
N ILE A 493 -40.03 -12.93 -2.65
CA ILE A 493 -38.56 -12.70 -2.63
C ILE A 493 -38.11 -12.21 -1.25
N LEU A 494 -38.81 -11.25 -0.63
CA LEU A 494 -38.46 -10.77 0.71
C LEU A 494 -38.49 -11.88 1.74
N VAL A 495 -39.53 -12.71 1.72
CA VAL A 495 -39.66 -13.87 2.63
C VAL A 495 -38.55 -14.91 2.37
N SER A 496 -38.23 -15.20 1.10
CA SER A 496 -37.15 -16.13 0.76
C SER A 496 -35.78 -15.66 1.23
N ARG A 497 -35.61 -14.35 1.45
CA ARG A 497 -34.41 -13.73 2.00
C ARG A 497 -34.53 -13.47 3.52
N GLU A 498 -35.44 -14.12 4.21
CA GLU A 498 -35.62 -14.01 5.66
C GLU A 498 -35.88 -12.58 6.15
N THR A 499 -36.60 -11.76 5.36
CA THR A 499 -37.05 -10.43 5.78
C THR A 499 -38.57 -10.30 5.69
N SER A 500 -39.14 -9.38 6.45
CA SER A 500 -40.59 -9.21 6.53
C SER A 500 -41.20 -8.75 5.20
N PRO A 501 -42.33 -9.35 4.75
CA PRO A 501 -43.11 -8.82 3.63
C PRO A 501 -43.58 -7.40 3.92
N ILE A 502 -44.09 -6.73 2.91
CA ILE A 502 -44.70 -5.40 3.01
C ILE A 502 -46.20 -5.51 2.68
N ASP A 503 -47.04 -4.78 3.45
CA ASP A 503 -48.50 -4.83 3.31
C ASP A 503 -49.06 -3.70 2.44
N GLY A 504 -48.23 -2.71 2.06
CA GLY A 504 -48.64 -1.55 1.30
C GLY A 504 -47.46 -0.87 0.58
N GLY A 505 -47.55 0.44 0.41
CA GLY A 505 -46.44 1.24 -0.11
C GLY A 505 -45.39 1.53 0.97
N ILE A 506 -44.12 1.30 0.64
CA ILE A 506 -42.97 1.60 1.51
C ILE A 506 -41.96 2.44 0.70
N ARG A 507 -41.22 3.32 1.37
CA ARG A 507 -40.16 4.09 0.70
C ARG A 507 -39.01 3.17 0.26
N LEU A 508 -38.47 3.43 -0.93
CA LEU A 508 -37.32 2.68 -1.46
C LEU A 508 -36.14 2.72 -0.48
N SER A 509 -35.86 3.88 0.13
CA SER A 509 -34.83 4.04 1.14
C SER A 509 -35.05 3.17 2.38
N GLU A 510 -36.30 2.93 2.80
CA GLU A 510 -36.60 2.06 3.94
C GLU A 510 -36.39 0.57 3.61
N LEU A 511 -36.69 0.16 2.37
CA LEU A 511 -36.36 -1.19 1.91
C LEU A 511 -34.84 -1.38 1.82
N LEU A 512 -34.11 -0.40 1.28
CA LEU A 512 -32.64 -0.44 1.19
C LEU A 512 -31.94 -0.45 2.55
N ARG A 513 -32.58 0.04 3.62
CA ARG A 513 -32.04 -0.10 4.99
C ARG A 513 -32.03 -1.55 5.49
N ARG A 514 -32.84 -2.43 4.90
CA ARG A 514 -32.86 -3.85 5.26
C ARG A 514 -31.61 -4.54 4.70
N PRO A 515 -30.84 -5.29 5.52
CA PRO A 515 -29.61 -5.96 5.05
C PRO A 515 -29.86 -6.91 3.87
N GLN A 516 -31.03 -7.50 3.78
CA GLN A 516 -31.43 -8.50 2.78
C GLN A 516 -31.90 -7.90 1.45
N ALA A 517 -32.18 -6.59 1.39
CA ALA A 517 -32.62 -5.91 0.19
C ALA A 517 -31.48 -5.08 -0.42
N ASP A 518 -31.36 -5.09 -1.75
CA ASP A 518 -30.39 -4.33 -2.52
C ASP A 518 -31.04 -3.74 -3.77
N TYR A 519 -30.37 -2.80 -4.44
CA TYR A 519 -30.88 -2.20 -5.66
C TYR A 519 -31.11 -3.22 -6.79
N LYS A 520 -30.31 -4.29 -6.86
CA LYS A 520 -30.45 -5.32 -7.89
C LYS A 520 -31.76 -6.09 -7.70
N LEU A 521 -32.09 -6.43 -6.46
CA LEU A 521 -33.38 -7.08 -6.10
C LEU A 521 -34.57 -6.18 -6.41
N LEU A 522 -34.46 -4.89 -6.05
CA LEU A 522 -35.58 -3.95 -6.13
C LEU A 522 -35.79 -3.38 -7.55
N ALA A 523 -34.83 -3.53 -8.46
CA ALA A 523 -34.89 -3.00 -9.82
C ALA A 523 -36.15 -3.35 -10.60
N PRO A 524 -36.66 -4.61 -10.59
CA PRO A 524 -37.89 -4.95 -11.30
C PRO A 524 -39.15 -4.28 -10.75
N PHE A 525 -39.10 -3.81 -9.51
CA PHE A 525 -40.22 -3.22 -8.77
C PHE A 525 -40.17 -1.69 -8.71
N ASP A 526 -39.14 -1.08 -9.33
CA ASP A 526 -38.93 0.36 -9.42
C ASP A 526 -39.00 0.83 -10.88
N PRO A 527 -40.22 1.07 -11.42
CA PRO A 527 -40.37 1.49 -12.81
C PRO A 527 -39.82 2.90 -13.09
N THR A 528 -39.48 3.64 -12.05
CA THR A 528 -38.94 5.00 -12.16
C THR A 528 -37.41 5.03 -12.01
N ARG A 529 -36.79 3.87 -11.97
CA ARG A 529 -35.34 3.75 -11.83
C ARG A 529 -34.62 4.41 -13.00
N PRO A 530 -33.72 5.38 -12.75
CA PRO A 530 -32.92 6.01 -13.80
C PRO A 530 -31.84 5.07 -14.33
N ASP A 531 -31.34 5.37 -15.52
CA ASP A 531 -30.19 4.70 -16.11
C ASP A 531 -28.90 5.37 -15.65
N TYR A 532 -28.54 5.16 -14.40
CA TYR A 532 -27.30 5.65 -13.81
C TYR A 532 -26.21 4.56 -13.78
N PRO A 533 -24.92 4.94 -13.76
CA PRO A 533 -23.83 4.00 -13.56
C PRO A 533 -24.02 3.16 -12.28
N LYS A 534 -23.66 1.88 -12.35
CA LYS A 534 -23.79 0.92 -11.23
C LYS A 534 -23.21 1.45 -9.92
N GLU A 535 -22.05 2.09 -10.00
CA GLU A 535 -21.34 2.66 -8.86
C GLU A 535 -22.15 3.74 -8.11
N VAL A 536 -23.06 4.45 -8.78
CA VAL A 536 -23.96 5.42 -8.14
C VAL A 536 -24.92 4.69 -7.20
N PHE A 537 -25.57 3.63 -7.69
CA PHE A 537 -26.47 2.82 -6.87
C PHE A 537 -25.76 2.15 -5.70
N GLU A 538 -24.56 1.62 -5.91
CA GLU A 538 -23.74 1.03 -4.85
C GLU A 538 -23.40 2.04 -3.75
N GLN A 539 -23.01 3.26 -4.10
CA GLN A 539 -22.73 4.32 -3.13
C GLN A 539 -23.97 4.70 -2.33
N VAL A 540 -25.10 4.90 -2.99
CA VAL A 540 -26.37 5.25 -2.32
C VAL A 540 -26.84 4.13 -1.41
N GLU A 541 -26.73 2.88 -1.83
CA GLU A 541 -27.08 1.71 -1.00
C GLU A 541 -26.24 1.65 0.27
N ILE A 542 -24.92 1.84 0.16
CA ILE A 542 -24.02 1.85 1.32
C ILE A 542 -24.33 3.04 2.23
N ASP A 543 -24.52 4.24 1.67
CA ASP A 543 -24.82 5.44 2.44
C ASP A 543 -26.13 5.27 3.24
N ILE A 544 -27.18 4.65 2.66
CA ILE A 544 -28.45 4.40 3.31
C ILE A 544 -28.34 3.29 4.38
N LYS A 545 -27.76 2.13 4.02
CA LYS A 545 -27.68 0.97 4.92
C LYS A 545 -26.83 1.24 6.16
N TYR A 546 -25.73 1.97 5.98
CA TYR A 546 -24.76 2.20 7.04
C TYR A 546 -24.82 3.62 7.64
N GLU A 547 -25.86 4.39 7.33
CA GLU A 547 -26.02 5.79 7.77
C GLU A 547 -25.73 5.99 9.27
N GLY A 548 -26.33 5.19 10.14
CA GLY A 548 -26.16 5.28 11.58
C GLY A 548 -24.74 4.99 12.07
N TYR A 549 -24.06 4.04 11.42
CA TYR A 549 -22.68 3.70 11.71
C TYR A 549 -21.71 4.76 11.19
N ILE A 550 -21.97 5.30 9.99
CA ILE A 550 -21.19 6.38 9.39
C ILE A 550 -21.25 7.63 10.27
N LYS A 551 -22.45 8.05 10.71
CA LYS A 551 -22.63 9.19 11.63
C LYS A 551 -21.88 9.00 12.94
N ARG A 552 -21.89 7.80 13.50
CA ARG A 552 -21.15 7.48 14.74
C ARG A 552 -19.64 7.56 14.55
N GLN A 553 -19.11 7.01 13.45
CA GLN A 553 -17.68 7.12 13.15
C GLN A 553 -17.28 8.58 12.87
N GLN A 554 -18.13 9.36 12.19
CA GLN A 554 -17.86 10.77 11.95
C GLN A 554 -17.73 11.56 13.27
N ALA A 555 -18.59 11.31 14.23
CA ALA A 555 -18.49 11.93 15.56
C ALA A 555 -17.16 11.58 16.27
N GLN A 556 -16.67 10.34 16.11
CA GLN A 556 -15.36 9.94 16.63
C GLN A 556 -14.21 10.65 15.92
N VAL A 557 -14.31 10.84 14.60
CA VAL A 557 -13.34 11.61 13.81
C VAL A 557 -13.29 13.06 14.28
N ASP A 558 -14.44 13.69 14.49
CA ASP A 558 -14.51 15.08 14.92
C ASP A 558 -13.87 15.27 16.31
N GLU A 559 -14.05 14.32 17.21
CA GLU A 559 -13.38 14.32 18.52
C GLU A 559 -11.87 14.13 18.39
N MET A 560 -11.43 13.17 17.56
CA MET A 560 -9.99 12.94 17.30
C MET A 560 -9.34 14.20 16.72
N ARG A 561 -9.97 14.86 15.74
CA ARG A 561 -9.47 16.11 15.15
C ARG A 561 -9.32 17.23 16.17
N ARG A 562 -10.23 17.33 17.14
CA ARG A 562 -10.10 18.28 18.27
C ARG A 562 -8.83 18.03 19.10
N LEU A 563 -8.45 16.76 19.29
CA LEU A 563 -7.20 16.41 19.97
C LEU A 563 -5.97 16.70 19.12
N GLU A 564 -6.04 16.50 17.80
CA GLU A 564 -4.92 16.76 16.90
C GLU A 564 -4.60 18.28 16.73
N VAL A 565 -5.59 19.14 16.84
CA VAL A 565 -5.37 20.59 16.84
C VAL A 565 -4.62 21.07 18.09
N LYS A 566 -4.70 20.32 19.21
CA LYS A 566 -4.00 20.67 20.46
C LYS A 566 -2.51 20.30 20.37
N LYS A 567 -1.68 21.25 19.93
CA LYS A 567 -0.25 21.09 19.81
C LYS A 567 0.43 20.93 21.17
N ILE A 568 1.49 20.14 21.20
CA ILE A 568 2.36 19.94 22.35
C ILE A 568 3.65 20.73 22.10
N PRO A 569 4.08 21.61 23.03
CA PRO A 569 5.35 22.31 22.91
C PRO A 569 6.53 21.32 22.77
N GLN A 570 7.47 21.62 21.88
CA GLN A 570 8.62 20.74 21.65
C GLN A 570 9.57 20.63 22.83
N ASP A 571 9.60 21.66 23.69
CA ASP A 571 10.42 21.78 24.88
C ASP A 571 9.76 21.25 26.16
N ILE A 572 8.56 20.64 26.05
CA ILE A 572 7.83 20.09 27.21
C ILE A 572 8.67 19.05 27.96
N ASP A 573 8.76 19.19 29.27
CA ASP A 573 9.37 18.20 30.17
C ASP A 573 8.29 17.27 30.73
N TYR A 574 8.13 16.11 30.12
CA TYR A 574 7.16 15.10 30.56
C TYR A 574 7.43 14.56 31.95
N ALA A 575 8.68 14.56 32.41
CA ALA A 575 9.05 14.09 33.76
C ALA A 575 8.59 15.06 34.85
N ALA A 576 8.48 16.35 34.54
CA ALA A 576 7.97 17.37 35.44
C ALA A 576 6.44 17.38 35.58
N LEU A 577 5.70 16.64 34.71
CA LEU A 577 4.25 16.57 34.74
C LEU A 577 3.78 15.57 35.80
N GLY A 578 3.36 16.09 36.96
CA GLY A 578 2.78 15.26 38.01
C GLY A 578 1.50 14.54 37.54
N GLY A 579 1.46 13.22 37.75
CA GLY A 579 0.32 12.37 37.40
C GLY A 579 0.46 11.54 36.12
N LEU A 580 1.54 11.72 35.35
CA LEU A 580 1.88 10.80 34.27
C LEU A 580 2.53 9.52 34.83
N ARG A 581 2.21 8.37 34.26
CA ARG A 581 2.85 7.10 34.57
C ARG A 581 4.28 7.08 33.99
N LEU A 582 5.22 6.38 34.65
CA LEU A 582 6.62 6.26 34.21
C LEU A 582 6.75 5.78 32.76
N GLU A 583 5.96 4.77 32.37
CA GLU A 583 5.93 4.27 31.00
C GLU A 583 5.51 5.36 30.01
N ALA A 584 4.47 6.15 30.34
CA ALA A 584 4.01 7.24 29.51
C ALA A 584 5.08 8.33 29.38
N VAL A 585 5.76 8.69 30.48
CA VAL A 585 6.88 9.65 30.47
C VAL A 585 8.00 9.18 29.54
N GLU A 586 8.43 7.91 29.65
CA GLU A 586 9.46 7.34 28.79
C GLU A 586 9.08 7.40 27.30
N LYS A 587 7.86 6.96 26.98
CA LYS A 587 7.36 6.90 25.60
C LYS A 587 7.16 8.28 24.99
N LEU A 588 6.55 9.20 25.72
CA LEU A 588 6.33 10.58 25.27
C LEU A 588 7.65 11.33 25.09
N SER A 589 8.60 11.17 26.01
CA SER A 589 9.94 11.78 25.92
C SER A 589 10.75 11.26 24.73
N LYS A 590 10.60 9.97 24.39
CA LYS A 590 11.28 9.35 23.25
C LYS A 590 10.67 9.75 21.91
N ILE A 591 9.33 9.72 21.80
CA ILE A 591 8.63 9.91 20.53
C ILE A 591 8.39 11.39 20.24
N ARG A 592 8.27 12.22 21.27
CA ARG A 592 8.03 13.67 21.14
C ARG A 592 6.85 13.99 20.21
N PRO A 593 5.62 13.53 20.51
CA PRO A 593 4.46 13.76 19.65
C PRO A 593 4.17 15.27 19.49
N GLU A 594 3.80 15.66 18.28
CA GLU A 594 3.52 17.08 17.94
C GLU A 594 2.20 17.60 18.53
N ASN A 595 1.25 16.68 18.79
CA ASN A 595 -0.08 17.00 19.27
C ASN A 595 -0.65 15.91 20.18
N VAL A 596 -1.73 16.25 20.90
CA VAL A 596 -2.38 15.35 21.87
C VAL A 596 -2.99 14.12 21.18
N GLY A 597 -3.48 14.26 19.94
CA GLY A 597 -3.98 13.14 19.15
C GLY A 597 -2.90 12.09 18.87
N GLN A 598 -1.69 12.50 18.49
CA GLN A 598 -0.55 11.58 18.34
C GLN A 598 -0.18 10.95 19.67
N ALA A 599 -0.08 11.74 20.75
CA ALA A 599 0.22 11.24 22.08
C ALA A 599 -0.74 10.10 22.51
N SER A 600 -2.03 10.25 22.21
CA SER A 600 -3.06 9.26 22.58
C SER A 600 -2.93 7.90 21.86
N ARG A 601 -2.20 7.85 20.74
CA ARG A 601 -1.98 6.63 19.93
C ARG A 601 -0.68 5.90 20.27
N ILE A 602 0.14 6.48 21.12
CA ILE A 602 1.40 5.85 21.53
C ILE A 602 1.10 4.66 22.47
N SER A 603 1.61 3.50 22.11
CA SER A 603 1.48 2.30 22.96
C SER A 603 2.13 2.55 24.33
N GLY A 604 1.38 2.30 25.41
CA GLY A 604 1.83 2.60 26.78
C GLY A 604 1.30 3.93 27.33
N VAL A 605 0.71 4.81 26.51
CA VAL A 605 0.01 6.03 26.94
C VAL A 605 -1.48 5.74 27.09
N SER A 606 -2.03 5.95 28.28
CA SER A 606 -3.45 5.70 28.58
C SER A 606 -4.31 6.95 28.44
N PRO A 607 -5.65 6.82 28.39
CA PRO A 607 -6.56 7.95 28.45
C PRO A 607 -6.37 8.85 29.68
N ALA A 608 -5.95 8.27 30.82
CA ALA A 608 -5.65 9.04 32.03
C ALA A 608 -4.41 9.94 31.84
N ASP A 609 -3.35 9.41 31.19
CA ASP A 609 -2.16 10.18 30.86
C ASP A 609 -2.50 11.33 29.91
N ILE A 610 -3.37 11.11 28.93
CA ILE A 610 -3.86 12.15 28.01
C ILE A 610 -4.64 13.22 28.75
N SER A 611 -5.48 12.85 29.73
CA SER A 611 -6.19 13.83 30.55
C SER A 611 -5.24 14.73 31.34
N VAL A 612 -4.18 14.17 31.92
CA VAL A 612 -3.13 14.92 32.62
C VAL A 612 -2.45 15.92 31.65
N LEU A 613 -2.09 15.46 30.46
CA LEU A 613 -1.46 16.30 29.42
C LEU A 613 -2.37 17.45 29.00
N LEU A 614 -3.67 17.19 28.76
CA LEU A 614 -4.66 18.19 28.40
C LEU A 614 -4.80 19.28 29.48
N ILE A 615 -4.90 18.87 30.76
CA ILE A 615 -5.00 19.80 31.89
C ILE A 615 -3.75 20.69 31.96
N HIS A 616 -2.57 20.11 31.75
CA HIS A 616 -1.33 20.89 31.75
C HIS A 616 -1.31 21.92 30.62
N LEU A 617 -1.59 21.52 29.38
CA LEU A 617 -1.63 22.43 28.23
C LEU A 617 -2.66 23.56 28.40
N GLU A 618 -3.83 23.29 28.97
CA GLU A 618 -4.83 24.31 29.26
C GLU A 618 -4.39 25.29 30.35
N ARG A 619 -3.63 24.83 31.33
CA ARG A 619 -3.07 25.72 32.37
C ARG A 619 -1.98 26.64 31.82
N GLU A 620 -1.11 26.14 30.96
CA GLU A 620 -0.05 26.93 30.30
C GLU A 620 -0.66 27.99 29.38
N ASN A 621 -1.65 27.62 28.53
CA ASN A 621 -2.34 28.58 27.67
C ASN A 621 -2.99 29.72 28.47
N ARG A 622 -3.62 29.44 29.63
CA ARG A 622 -4.21 30.46 30.51
C ARG A 622 -3.17 31.38 31.19
N LYS A 623 -1.90 30.95 31.31
CA LYS A 623 -0.81 31.80 31.82
C LYS A 623 -0.28 32.73 30.74
N HIS A 624 -0.30 32.33 29.47
CA HIS A 624 0.12 33.18 28.36
C HIS A 624 -0.94 34.21 27.94
N ASP A 625 -2.22 33.99 28.25
CA ASP A 625 -3.34 34.90 27.98
C ASP A 625 -3.52 35.99 29.11
N LYS A 626 -2.73 35.94 30.17
CA LYS A 626 -2.64 36.93 31.23
C LYS A 626 -1.31 37.68 31.17
#